data_415c80514992513155acc8059fc9a1d4
#
_entry.id   415c80514992513155acc8059fc9a1d4
#
_cell.length_a   1.000
_cell.length_b   1.000
_cell.length_c   1.000
_cell.angle_alpha   90.00
_cell.angle_beta   90.00
_cell.angle_gamma   90.00
#
_symmetry.space_group_name_H-M   'P 1'
#
loop_
_entity.id
_entity.type
_entity.pdbx_description
1 polymer ?
#
loop_
_entity_poly.entity_id
_entity_poly.type
_entity_poly.pdbx_seq_one_letter_code
_entity_poly.pdbx_strand_id
1 'polypeptide(L)'
;MKRNEKEQLVTELSEKLKGAKSLYYTDFTGLNVKRMTELRRRLKKAGIEYVVIKNTLALRAVNDSGLVGEKLKGPTGLVVGSDPVAAAKVLSDFAKEFEQKPEFKGGLLEGKAIDNKALKRLASLPSREQMLADLGAGMQSPMAAFAGALNGIFYMFAGALDALKSQREGA
;
A
#
# COMPACT_ATOMS: atom_id res chain seq x y z
N MET A 1 -5.20 13.76 31.70
CA MET A 1 -6.39 13.15 31.09
C MET A 1 -7.21 12.48 32.18
N LYS A 2 -8.48 12.85 32.31
CA LYS A 2 -9.42 12.25 33.25
C LYS A 2 -9.79 10.82 32.76
N ARG A 3 -10.32 9.98 33.66
CA ARG A 3 -10.67 8.58 33.32
C ARG A 3 -11.69 8.50 32.18
N ASN A 4 -12.69 9.36 32.22
CA ASN A 4 -13.75 9.45 31.21
C ASN A 4 -13.21 9.83 29.81
N GLU A 5 -12.24 10.74 29.74
CA GLU A 5 -11.59 11.12 28.48
C GLU A 5 -10.81 9.97 27.83
N LYS A 6 -10.22 9.09 28.64
CA LYS A 6 -9.50 7.92 28.15
C LYS A 6 -10.47 6.85 27.63
N GLU A 7 -11.59 6.66 28.30
CA GLU A 7 -12.65 5.73 27.89
C GLU A 7 -13.30 6.20 26.58
N GLN A 8 -13.59 7.48 26.44
CA GLN A 8 -14.10 8.08 25.21
C GLN A 8 -13.12 7.88 24.02
N LEU A 9 -11.84 8.17 24.22
CA LEU A 9 -10.81 7.97 23.20
C LEU A 9 -10.69 6.50 22.76
N VAL A 10 -10.79 5.56 23.70
CA VAL A 10 -10.76 4.12 23.39
C VAL A 10 -11.98 3.74 22.56
N THR A 11 -13.17 4.23 22.94
CA THR A 11 -14.42 3.96 22.20
C THR A 11 -14.38 4.51 20.78
N GLU A 12 -14.02 5.79 20.61
CA GLU A 12 -13.87 6.43 19.29
C GLU A 12 -12.86 5.68 18.41
N LEU A 13 -11.74 5.26 19.01
CA LEU A 13 -10.71 4.53 18.30
C LEU A 13 -11.17 3.13 17.92
N SER A 14 -11.88 2.44 18.80
CA SER A 14 -12.43 1.10 18.50
C SER A 14 -13.48 1.15 17.39
N GLU A 15 -14.31 2.19 17.33
CA GLU A 15 -15.25 2.40 16.23
C GLU A 15 -14.54 2.65 14.90
N LYS A 16 -13.50 3.50 14.89
CA LYS A 16 -12.66 3.74 13.71
C LYS A 16 -11.94 2.48 13.26
N LEU A 17 -11.44 1.66 14.17
CA LEU A 17 -10.75 0.41 13.87
C LEU A 17 -11.69 -0.65 13.29
N LYS A 18 -12.94 -0.72 13.72
CA LYS A 18 -13.96 -1.61 13.13
C LYS A 18 -14.25 -1.30 11.68
N GLY A 19 -14.15 -0.03 11.28
CA GLY A 19 -14.32 0.40 9.88
C GLY A 19 -13.03 0.35 9.05
N ALA A 20 -11.87 0.19 9.66
CA ALA A 20 -10.58 0.22 8.98
C ALA A 20 -10.15 -1.19 8.57
N LYS A 21 -9.67 -1.33 7.33
CA LYS A 21 -9.11 -2.60 6.81
C LYS A 21 -7.64 -2.77 7.12
N SER A 22 -6.94 -1.67 7.44
CA SER A 22 -5.51 -1.67 7.72
C SER A 22 -5.16 -0.81 8.92
N LEU A 23 -4.28 -1.34 9.77
CA LEU A 23 -3.70 -0.67 10.92
C LEU A 23 -2.19 -0.89 10.90
N TYR A 24 -1.41 0.20 10.87
CA TYR A 24 0.04 0.12 10.92
C TYR A 24 0.58 0.80 12.17
N TYR A 25 1.59 0.17 12.76
CA TYR A 25 2.34 0.69 13.90
C TYR A 25 3.66 1.25 13.42
N THR A 26 3.91 2.53 13.68
CA THR A 26 5.12 3.22 13.25
C THR A 26 5.84 3.86 14.44
N ASP A 27 7.16 3.85 14.40
CA ASP A 27 7.99 4.59 15.34
C ASP A 27 8.31 5.97 14.78
N PHE A 28 7.89 7.00 15.47
CA PHE A 28 8.15 8.38 15.06
C PHE A 28 9.38 8.99 15.74
N THR A 29 10.19 8.20 16.44
CA THR A 29 11.41 8.67 17.13
C THR A 29 12.37 9.30 16.11
N GLY A 30 12.81 10.52 16.40
CA GLY A 30 13.73 11.27 15.55
C GLY A 30 13.09 12.06 14.40
N LEU A 31 11.76 12.07 14.30
CA LEU A 31 11.06 12.96 13.39
C LEU A 31 10.87 14.36 14.04
N ASN A 32 11.26 15.41 13.32
CA ASN A 32 10.99 16.79 13.72
C ASN A 32 9.50 17.14 13.51
N VAL A 33 9.00 18.14 14.24
CA VAL A 33 7.60 18.61 14.15
C VAL A 33 7.19 18.96 12.71
N LYS A 34 8.08 19.58 11.93
CA LYS A 34 7.84 19.90 10.51
C LYS A 34 7.60 18.64 9.67
N ARG A 35 8.48 17.62 9.85
CA ARG A 35 8.37 16.32 9.15
C ARG A 35 7.12 15.55 9.57
N MET A 36 6.76 15.58 10.86
CA MET A 36 5.54 14.95 11.36
C MET A 36 4.27 15.60 10.77
N THR A 37 4.26 16.93 10.65
CA THR A 37 3.15 17.66 10.05
C THR A 37 3.01 17.32 8.56
N GLU A 38 4.13 17.21 7.85
CA GLU A 38 4.14 16.80 6.44
C GLU A 38 3.66 15.35 6.25
N LEU A 39 4.08 14.42 7.09
CA LEU A 39 3.60 13.05 7.10
C LEU A 39 2.07 12.98 7.28
N ARG A 40 1.55 13.69 8.29
CA ARG A 40 0.11 13.77 8.52
C ARG A 40 -0.64 14.35 7.33
N ARG A 41 -0.08 15.38 6.69
CA ARG A 41 -0.68 16.01 5.51
C ARG A 41 -0.75 15.04 4.33
N ARG A 42 0.32 14.28 4.07
CA ARG A 42 0.37 13.27 3.00
C ARG A 42 -0.59 12.11 3.27
N LEU A 43 -0.63 11.61 4.50
CA LEU A 43 -1.57 10.56 4.90
C LEU A 43 -3.03 11.03 4.80
N LYS A 44 -3.33 12.23 5.25
CA LYS A 44 -4.68 12.82 5.14
C LYS A 44 -5.14 12.98 3.69
N LYS A 45 -4.23 13.35 2.75
CA LYS A 45 -4.54 13.40 1.32
C LYS A 45 -4.92 12.03 0.75
N ALA A 46 -4.36 10.95 1.29
CA ALA A 46 -4.67 9.58 0.93
C ALA A 46 -5.87 8.99 1.70
N GLY A 47 -6.61 9.82 2.48
CA GLY A 47 -7.75 9.35 3.27
C GLY A 47 -7.36 8.50 4.50
N ILE A 48 -6.12 8.65 4.98
CA ILE A 48 -5.54 7.85 6.05
C ILE A 48 -5.35 8.74 7.28
N GLU A 49 -5.77 8.24 8.44
CA GLU A 49 -5.64 8.96 9.71
C GLU A 49 -4.37 8.52 10.46
N TYR A 50 -3.62 9.50 10.96
CA TYR A 50 -2.43 9.27 11.79
C TYR A 50 -2.69 9.73 13.21
N VAL A 51 -2.77 8.79 14.15
CA VAL A 51 -3.09 9.04 15.55
C VAL A 51 -1.92 8.64 16.46
N VAL A 52 -1.53 9.51 17.38
CA VAL A 52 -0.51 9.22 18.38
C VAL A 52 -1.18 9.14 19.74
N ILE A 53 -1.16 7.96 20.32
CA ILE A 53 -1.76 7.69 21.64
C ILE A 53 -0.86 6.79 22.49
N LYS A 54 -1.16 6.70 23.76
CA LYS A 54 -0.44 5.83 24.68
C LYS A 54 -0.66 4.35 24.32
N ASN A 55 0.42 3.56 24.25
CA ASN A 55 0.38 2.15 23.86
C ASN A 55 -0.67 1.30 24.61
N THR A 56 -0.83 1.56 25.91
CA THR A 56 -1.84 0.85 26.72
C THR A 56 -3.28 1.12 26.29
N LEU A 57 -3.57 2.34 25.78
CA LEU A 57 -4.90 2.69 25.26
C LEU A 57 -5.08 2.12 23.84
N ALA A 58 -4.01 2.16 23.03
CA ALA A 58 -3.99 1.54 21.71
C ALA A 58 -4.30 0.05 21.78
N LEU A 59 -3.62 -0.68 22.68
CA LEU A 59 -3.83 -2.11 22.86
C LEU A 59 -5.25 -2.44 23.34
N ARG A 60 -5.83 -1.62 24.22
CA ARG A 60 -7.24 -1.80 24.64
C ARG A 60 -8.19 -1.63 23.46
N ALA A 61 -8.05 -0.54 22.70
CA ALA A 61 -8.89 -0.28 21.53
C ALA A 61 -8.79 -1.39 20.47
N VAL A 62 -7.59 -1.92 20.24
CA VAL A 62 -7.36 -3.04 19.29
C VAL A 62 -8.01 -4.32 19.80
N ASN A 63 -7.87 -4.66 21.08
CA ASN A 63 -8.50 -5.83 21.67
C ASN A 63 -10.03 -5.72 21.68
N ASP A 64 -10.58 -4.54 21.99
CA ASP A 64 -12.02 -4.27 21.97
C ASP A 64 -12.61 -4.36 20.55
N SER A 65 -11.75 -4.16 19.52
CA SER A 65 -12.11 -4.35 18.10
C SER A 65 -12.02 -5.80 17.63
N GLY A 66 -11.65 -6.76 18.51
CA GLY A 66 -11.49 -8.18 18.17
C GLY A 66 -10.20 -8.49 17.40
N LEU A 67 -9.28 -7.54 17.31
CA LEU A 67 -7.99 -7.71 16.66
C LEU A 67 -6.93 -8.12 17.70
N VAL A 68 -6.03 -9.02 17.33
CA VAL A 68 -4.94 -9.44 18.24
C VAL A 68 -3.79 -8.44 18.12
N GLY A 69 -3.66 -7.58 19.11
CA GLY A 69 -2.58 -6.58 19.16
C GLY A 69 -1.28 -7.20 19.67
N GLU A 70 -0.17 -6.96 18.96
CA GLU A 70 1.17 -7.25 19.47
C GLU A 70 1.54 -6.26 20.58
N LYS A 71 2.46 -6.68 21.48
CA LYS A 71 2.97 -5.81 22.54
C LYS A 71 3.76 -4.65 21.94
N LEU A 72 3.16 -3.47 21.93
CA LEU A 72 3.78 -2.24 21.45
C LEU A 72 4.82 -1.73 22.45
N LYS A 73 6.09 -1.65 22.04
CA LYS A 73 7.18 -1.09 22.86
C LYS A 73 7.62 0.26 22.28
N GLY A 74 7.89 1.22 23.18
CA GLY A 74 8.39 2.56 22.80
C GLY A 74 7.32 3.48 22.17
N PRO A 75 7.73 4.65 21.64
CA PRO A 75 6.83 5.60 21.01
C PRO A 75 6.20 4.97 19.76
N THR A 76 4.87 5.03 19.68
CA THR A 76 4.14 4.37 18.60
C THR A 76 3.06 5.29 18.06
N GLY A 77 3.08 5.51 16.76
CA GLY A 77 2.03 6.15 16.00
C GLY A 77 1.17 5.10 15.30
N LEU A 78 -0.14 5.30 15.33
CA LEU A 78 -1.12 4.46 14.67
C LEU A 78 -1.51 5.09 13.33
N VAL A 79 -1.42 4.32 12.27
CA VAL A 79 -1.90 4.68 10.93
C VAL A 79 -3.11 3.82 10.65
N VAL A 80 -4.26 4.46 10.54
CA VAL A 80 -5.56 3.80 10.34
C VAL A 80 -6.10 4.19 8.96
N GLY A 81 -6.38 3.20 8.11
CA GLY A 81 -6.85 3.48 6.76
C GLY A 81 -7.69 2.36 6.17
N SER A 82 -8.50 2.71 5.17
CA SER A 82 -9.30 1.75 4.41
C SER A 82 -8.51 1.11 3.27
N ASP A 83 -7.49 1.81 2.74
CA ASP A 83 -6.63 1.32 1.66
C ASP A 83 -5.23 0.96 2.20
N PRO A 84 -4.92 -0.35 2.33
CA PRO A 84 -3.64 -0.81 2.84
C PRO A 84 -2.46 -0.46 1.93
N VAL A 85 -2.66 -0.44 0.61
CA VAL A 85 -1.59 -0.20 -0.36
C VAL A 85 -1.20 1.29 -0.36
N ALA A 86 -2.19 2.19 -0.34
CA ALA A 86 -1.94 3.63 -0.27
C ALA A 86 -1.18 4.00 1.01
N ALA A 87 -1.57 3.42 2.16
CA ALA A 87 -0.89 3.65 3.43
C ALA A 87 0.58 3.16 3.40
N ALA A 88 0.82 1.95 2.90
CA ALA A 88 2.16 1.37 2.80
C ALA A 88 3.06 2.20 1.86
N LYS A 89 2.53 2.70 0.73
CA LYS A 89 3.28 3.56 -0.20
C LYS A 89 3.70 4.87 0.44
N VAL A 90 2.74 5.62 1.02
CA VAL A 90 3.04 6.90 1.66
C VAL A 90 4.07 6.74 2.76
N LEU A 91 3.97 5.69 3.59
CA LEU A 91 4.95 5.39 4.64
C LEU A 91 6.32 5.02 4.06
N SER A 92 6.37 4.17 3.04
CA SER A 92 7.62 3.74 2.40
C SER A 92 8.33 4.90 1.68
N ASP A 93 7.59 5.72 0.94
CA ASP A 93 8.17 6.86 0.21
C ASP A 93 8.66 7.93 1.19
N PHE A 94 7.91 8.19 2.26
CA PHE A 94 8.35 9.09 3.31
C PHE A 94 9.61 8.56 4.04
N ALA A 95 9.66 7.25 4.30
CA ALA A 95 10.84 6.63 4.91
C ALA A 95 12.08 6.70 4.01
N LYS A 96 11.93 6.62 2.68
CA LYS A 96 13.05 6.80 1.73
C LYS A 96 13.57 8.23 1.72
N GLU A 97 12.67 9.23 1.82
CA GLU A 97 13.04 10.65 1.83
C GLU A 97 13.75 11.07 3.13
N PHE A 98 13.44 10.43 4.26
CA PHE A 98 13.85 10.86 5.60
C PHE A 98 14.58 9.77 6.40
N GLU A 99 15.71 9.26 5.89
CA GLU A 99 16.64 8.36 6.60
C GLU A 99 15.95 7.10 7.20
N GLN A 100 15.04 6.50 6.45
CA GLN A 100 14.24 5.33 6.86
C GLN A 100 13.31 5.56 8.07
N LYS A 101 12.93 6.81 8.34
CA LYS A 101 11.95 7.16 9.38
C LYS A 101 10.65 7.69 8.76
N PRO A 102 9.46 7.33 9.30
CA PRO A 102 9.21 6.52 10.50
C PRO A 102 9.55 5.03 10.30
N GLU A 103 10.09 4.38 11.33
CA GLU A 103 10.33 2.95 11.30
C GLU A 103 9.03 2.18 11.51
N PHE A 104 8.83 1.16 10.70
CA PHE A 104 7.66 0.30 10.78
C PHE A 104 7.89 -0.79 11.83
N LYS A 105 7.02 -0.88 12.83
CA LYS A 105 7.07 -1.88 13.91
C LYS A 105 6.25 -3.12 13.63
N GLY A 106 5.21 -3.01 12.84
CA GLY A 106 4.27 -4.06 12.56
C GLY A 106 2.90 -3.48 12.19
N GLY A 107 1.94 -4.33 11.92
CA GLY A 107 0.59 -3.88 11.62
C GLY A 107 -0.39 -5.03 11.54
N LEU A 108 -1.64 -4.67 11.35
CA LEU A 108 -2.75 -5.60 11.14
C LEU A 108 -3.40 -5.27 9.79
N LEU A 109 -3.56 -6.28 8.97
CA LEU A 109 -4.25 -6.21 7.70
C LEU A 109 -5.35 -7.26 7.69
N GLU A 110 -6.60 -6.81 7.66
CA GLU A 110 -7.78 -7.71 7.70
C GLU A 110 -7.71 -8.75 8.83
N GLY A 111 -7.23 -8.34 10.00
CA GLY A 111 -7.07 -9.22 11.16
C GLY A 111 -5.81 -10.08 11.18
N LYS A 112 -4.98 -10.05 10.13
CA LYS A 112 -3.70 -10.77 10.09
C LYS A 112 -2.55 -9.83 10.44
N ALA A 113 -1.66 -10.28 11.32
CA ALA A 113 -0.44 -9.54 11.65
C ALA A 113 0.51 -9.52 10.43
N ILE A 114 1.05 -8.34 10.13
CA ILE A 114 2.03 -8.15 9.06
C ILE A 114 3.35 -7.64 9.61
N ASP A 115 4.43 -8.16 9.03
CA ASP A 115 5.81 -7.80 9.35
C ASP A 115 6.37 -6.78 8.34
N ASN A 116 7.54 -6.25 8.65
CA ASN A 116 8.28 -5.26 7.83
C ASN A 116 8.50 -5.74 6.39
N LYS A 117 8.74 -7.04 6.19
CA LYS A 117 8.88 -7.63 4.85
C LYS A 117 7.59 -7.55 4.04
N ALA A 118 6.45 -7.79 4.69
CA ALA A 118 5.14 -7.69 4.05
C ALA A 118 4.78 -6.24 3.69
N LEU A 119 5.12 -5.27 4.56
CA LEU A 119 4.94 -3.84 4.24
C LEU A 119 5.73 -3.43 2.99
N LYS A 120 7.00 -3.83 2.89
CA LYS A 120 7.83 -3.52 1.70
C LYS A 120 7.23 -4.10 0.42
N ARG A 121 6.67 -5.32 0.48
CA ARG A 121 5.94 -5.92 -0.66
C ARG A 121 4.67 -5.14 -0.99
N LEU A 122 3.87 -4.73 0.01
CA LEU A 122 2.68 -3.90 -0.21
C LEU A 122 3.04 -2.54 -0.83
N ALA A 123 4.12 -1.91 -0.38
CA ALA A 123 4.60 -0.64 -0.93
C ALA A 123 5.10 -0.76 -2.38
N SER A 124 5.58 -1.93 -2.81
CA SER A 124 6.01 -2.17 -4.18
C SER A 124 4.85 -2.48 -5.15
N LEU A 125 3.64 -2.75 -4.66
CA LEU A 125 2.48 -3.00 -5.50
C LEU A 125 2.05 -1.71 -6.25
N PRO A 126 1.55 -1.82 -7.48
CA PRO A 126 0.90 -0.70 -8.18
C PRO A 126 -0.32 -0.17 -7.43
N SER A 127 -0.90 0.95 -7.86
CA SER A 127 -2.16 1.41 -7.30
C SER A 127 -3.28 0.41 -7.57
N ARG A 128 -4.36 0.46 -6.76
CA ARG A 128 -5.52 -0.42 -6.96
C ARG A 128 -6.09 -0.30 -8.38
N GLU A 129 -6.14 0.90 -8.91
CA GLU A 129 -6.61 1.16 -10.28
C GLU A 129 -5.69 0.52 -11.33
N GLN A 130 -4.38 0.63 -11.14
CA GLN A 130 -3.40 -0.03 -12.00
C GLN A 130 -3.51 -1.55 -11.95
N MET A 131 -3.64 -2.14 -10.76
CA MET A 131 -3.81 -3.59 -10.62
C MET A 131 -5.10 -4.08 -11.31
N LEU A 132 -6.19 -3.30 -11.26
CA LEU A 132 -7.43 -3.62 -11.97
C LEU A 132 -7.26 -3.49 -13.48
N ALA A 133 -6.53 -2.47 -13.95
CA ALA A 133 -6.21 -2.30 -15.36
C ALA A 133 -5.31 -3.44 -15.89
N ASP A 134 -4.29 -3.83 -15.12
CA ASP A 134 -3.40 -4.95 -15.45
C ASP A 134 -4.17 -6.28 -15.51
N LEU A 135 -5.12 -6.49 -14.59
CA LEU A 135 -6.00 -7.65 -14.62
C LEU A 135 -6.85 -7.65 -15.91
N GLY A 136 -7.45 -6.52 -16.26
CA GLY A 136 -8.23 -6.37 -17.50
C GLY A 136 -7.37 -6.62 -18.75
N ALA A 137 -6.17 -6.06 -18.80
CA ALA A 137 -5.21 -6.28 -19.89
C ALA A 137 -4.78 -7.74 -19.96
N GLY A 138 -4.55 -8.39 -18.80
CA GLY A 138 -4.23 -9.82 -18.74
C GLY A 138 -5.33 -10.72 -19.30
N MET A 139 -6.61 -10.37 -19.05
CA MET A 139 -7.74 -11.09 -19.62
C MET A 139 -7.88 -10.90 -21.14
N GLN A 140 -7.48 -9.76 -21.69
CA GLN A 140 -7.48 -9.47 -23.13
C GLN A 140 -6.25 -10.07 -23.84
N SER A 141 -5.15 -10.30 -23.13
CA SER A 141 -3.88 -10.77 -23.70
C SER A 141 -4.01 -12.03 -24.59
N PRO A 142 -4.75 -13.10 -24.23
CA PRO A 142 -4.90 -14.27 -25.10
C PRO A 142 -5.58 -13.94 -26.44
N MET A 143 -6.57 -13.06 -26.42
CA MET A 143 -7.27 -12.63 -27.64
C MET A 143 -6.35 -11.80 -28.54
N ALA A 144 -5.59 -10.88 -27.96
CA ALA A 144 -4.60 -10.08 -28.68
C ALA A 144 -3.48 -10.95 -29.25
N ALA A 145 -3.00 -11.96 -28.49
CA ALA A 145 -2.00 -12.91 -28.97
C ALA A 145 -2.52 -13.76 -30.12
N PHE A 146 -3.77 -14.22 -30.07
CA PHE A 146 -4.39 -14.95 -31.16
C PHE A 146 -4.52 -14.10 -32.45
N ALA A 147 -5.02 -12.87 -32.31
CA ALA A 147 -5.10 -11.94 -33.44
C ALA A 147 -3.70 -11.64 -34.03
N GLY A 148 -2.70 -11.46 -33.15
CA GLY A 148 -1.30 -11.25 -33.54
C GLY A 148 -0.71 -12.44 -34.27
N ALA A 149 -1.02 -13.67 -33.84
CA ALA A 149 -0.57 -14.88 -34.52
C ALA A 149 -1.17 -15.02 -35.93
N LEU A 150 -2.45 -14.70 -36.12
CA LEU A 150 -3.09 -14.68 -37.44
C LEU A 150 -2.46 -13.61 -38.34
N ASN A 151 -2.26 -12.40 -37.84
CA ASN A 151 -1.60 -11.34 -38.58
C ASN A 151 -0.14 -11.64 -38.89
N GLY A 152 0.56 -12.35 -38.02
CA GLY A 152 1.95 -12.76 -38.21
C GLY A 152 2.18 -13.57 -39.49
N ILE A 153 1.23 -14.45 -39.87
CA ILE A 153 1.29 -15.21 -41.11
C ILE A 153 1.28 -14.26 -42.34
N PHE A 154 0.43 -13.25 -42.34
CA PHE A 154 0.38 -12.28 -43.40
C PHE A 154 1.66 -11.43 -43.51
N TYR A 155 2.21 -11.01 -42.36
CA TYR A 155 3.48 -10.27 -42.32
C TYR A 155 4.65 -11.13 -42.80
N MET A 156 4.72 -12.39 -42.43
CA MET A 156 5.75 -13.32 -42.92
C MET A 156 5.65 -13.52 -44.44
N PHE A 157 4.44 -13.68 -44.99
CA PHE A 157 4.22 -13.79 -46.41
C PHE A 157 4.60 -12.51 -47.19
N ALA A 158 4.15 -11.35 -46.70
CA ALA A 158 4.52 -10.06 -47.28
C ALA A 158 6.05 -9.83 -47.26
N GLY A 159 6.70 -10.13 -46.12
CA GLY A 159 8.16 -10.03 -46.01
C GLY A 159 8.92 -10.97 -46.96
N ALA A 160 8.40 -12.19 -47.21
CA ALA A 160 8.98 -13.08 -48.18
C ALA A 160 8.87 -12.54 -49.61
N LEU A 161 7.74 -11.93 -49.96
CA LEU A 161 7.56 -11.29 -51.27
C LEU A 161 8.48 -10.09 -51.45
N ASP A 162 8.63 -9.24 -50.43
CA ASP A 162 9.54 -8.09 -50.45
C ASP A 162 11.01 -8.54 -50.55
N ALA A 163 11.40 -9.61 -49.91
CA ALA A 163 12.74 -10.20 -50.02
C ALA A 163 13.00 -10.73 -51.44
N LEU A 164 12.03 -11.41 -52.06
CA LEU A 164 12.13 -11.88 -53.46
C LEU A 164 12.21 -10.69 -54.46
N LYS A 165 11.44 -9.63 -54.22
CA LYS A 165 11.50 -8.44 -55.02
C LYS A 165 12.88 -7.80 -54.94
N SER A 166 13.41 -7.60 -53.73
CA SER A 166 14.75 -7.02 -53.52
C SER A 166 15.86 -7.85 -54.17
N GLN A 167 15.76 -9.20 -54.17
CA GLN A 167 16.70 -10.08 -54.90
C GLN A 167 16.65 -9.90 -56.39
N ARG A 168 15.48 -9.65 -56.98
CA ARG A 168 15.35 -9.43 -58.43
C ARG A 168 15.77 -8.01 -58.85
N GLU A 169 15.62 -7.04 -58.01
CA GLU A 169 16.02 -5.64 -58.31
C GLU A 169 17.53 -5.39 -58.07
N GLY A 170 18.21 -6.30 -57.32
CA GLY A 170 19.65 -6.24 -57.04
C GLY A 170 20.50 -7.18 -57.92
N ALA A 171 19.89 -7.91 -58.85
CA ALA A 171 20.52 -8.77 -59.87
C ALA A 171 20.37 -8.16 -61.27
#